data_1720a4c22e24dfed4aedcf3eec5dd1de
#
_entry.id   1720a4c22e24dfed4aedcf3eec5dd1de
#
_cell.length_a   1.000
_cell.length_b   1.000
_cell.length_c   1.000
_cell.angle_alpha   90.00
_cell.angle_beta   90.00
_cell.angle_gamma   90.00
#
_symmetry.space_group_name_H-M   'P 1'
#
loop_
_entity.id
_entity.type
_entity.pdbx_description
1 polymer ?
#
loop_
_entity_poly.entity_id
_entity_poly.type
_entity_poly.pdbx_seq_one_letter_code
_entity_poly.pdbx_strand_id
1 'polypeptide(L)'
;MKRIITIIFFLFFILSFIHPFVCMAQGRTLLLVHTSDTHSCVEPISPNFSDTAQANKGGFIRRIALFKELRDKHPDNMLTLDCGDFSQGSVYYNLFRGEVEVKLMNQMKYDAVTIGNHEFDFGMENMARLFRMATFPIVCCNYDFTGTPCEGLVKPYITIERNGIKVGIFGVCPQPKGLIVQHNYEGMRYISPVKAAQPIIDKLRHQENCDVVICLSHLGWGNEPEQDQNFISHTSGIDVLLGGHTHTYFSKEEYVTDKKGHKVVVDHAGKNARFIGTLELEVE
;
A
#
# COMPACT_ATOMS: atom_id res chain seq x y z
N MET A 1 -72.80 63.68 -0.01
CA MET A 1 -71.32 63.66 0.10
C MET A 1 -70.86 62.24 0.47
N LYS A 2 -70.44 61.48 -0.54
CA LYS A 2 -69.90 60.11 -0.32
C LYS A 2 -68.36 60.19 -0.20
N ARG A 3 -67.80 59.73 0.94
CA ARG A 3 -66.36 59.62 1.13
C ARG A 3 -65.90 58.28 0.58
N ILE A 4 -65.00 58.35 -0.41
CA ILE A 4 -64.32 57.19 -0.96
C ILE A 4 -63.07 56.96 -0.10
N ILE A 5 -62.96 55.78 0.53
CA ILE A 5 -61.73 55.33 1.24
C ILE A 5 -60.96 54.44 0.27
N THR A 6 -59.79 54.95 -0.14
CA THR A 6 -58.86 54.17 -0.99
C THR A 6 -57.96 53.38 -0.07
N ILE A 7 -58.03 52.02 -0.13
CA ILE A 7 -57.12 51.13 0.59
C ILE A 7 -55.97 50.81 -0.38
N ILE A 8 -54.76 51.24 0.00
CA ILE A 8 -53.55 50.91 -0.72
C ILE A 8 -53.02 49.60 -0.13
N PHE A 9 -53.06 48.52 -0.91
CA PHE A 9 -52.39 47.26 -0.60
C PHE A 9 -50.92 47.38 -0.96
N PHE A 10 -50.03 47.34 0.04
CA PHE A 10 -48.60 47.14 -0.16
C PHE A 10 -48.35 45.61 -0.29
N LEU A 11 -48.10 45.13 -1.51
CA LEU A 11 -47.57 43.81 -1.74
C LEU A 11 -46.07 43.83 -1.48
N PHE A 12 -45.66 43.29 -0.33
CA PHE A 12 -44.25 42.94 -0.10
C PHE A 12 -43.89 41.71 -0.91
N PHE A 13 -43.18 41.87 -2.04
CA PHE A 13 -42.53 40.80 -2.75
C PHE A 13 -41.26 40.40 -2.01
N ILE A 14 -41.33 39.35 -1.21
CA ILE A 14 -40.12 38.70 -0.65
C ILE A 14 -39.52 37.84 -1.77
N LEU A 15 -38.55 38.39 -2.51
CA LEU A 15 -37.67 37.61 -3.37
C LEU A 15 -36.70 36.83 -2.46
N SER A 16 -37.07 35.60 -2.16
CA SER A 16 -36.13 34.64 -1.61
C SER A 16 -35.10 34.32 -2.70
N PHE A 17 -33.93 34.91 -2.61
CA PHE A 17 -32.75 34.46 -3.36
C PHE A 17 -32.38 33.06 -2.88
N ILE A 18 -32.94 32.03 -3.50
CA ILE A 18 -32.41 30.69 -3.42
C ILE A 18 -31.11 30.73 -4.24
N HIS A 19 -29.98 31.00 -3.56
CA HIS A 19 -28.69 30.73 -4.13
C HIS A 19 -28.60 29.19 -4.18
N PRO A 20 -28.48 28.56 -5.39
CA PRO A 20 -28.10 27.19 -5.43
C PRO A 20 -26.69 27.15 -4.83
N PHE A 21 -26.57 26.57 -3.65
CA PHE A 21 -25.30 26.11 -3.15
C PHE A 21 -24.86 25.02 -4.16
N VAL A 22 -24.11 25.43 -5.16
CA VAL A 22 -23.33 24.50 -5.96
C VAL A 22 -22.26 24.01 -5.00
N CYS A 23 -22.58 22.96 -4.27
CA CYS A 23 -21.57 22.15 -3.60
C CYS A 23 -20.74 21.57 -4.73
N MET A 24 -19.69 22.29 -5.13
CA MET A 24 -18.62 21.68 -5.91
C MET A 24 -18.15 20.54 -5.03
N ALA A 25 -18.46 19.30 -5.39
CA ALA A 25 -17.90 18.14 -4.77
C ALA A 25 -16.38 18.30 -4.91
N GLN A 26 -15.73 18.67 -3.83
CA GLN A 26 -14.29 18.71 -3.77
C GLN A 26 -13.86 17.26 -4.02
N GLY A 27 -13.11 17.01 -5.11
CA GLY A 27 -12.69 15.67 -5.47
C GLY A 27 -12.08 14.97 -4.26
N ARG A 28 -12.54 13.75 -3.97
CA ARG A 28 -11.99 12.97 -2.87
C ARG A 28 -10.56 12.59 -3.24
N THR A 29 -9.59 12.95 -2.41
CA THR A 29 -8.17 12.63 -2.65
C THR A 29 -7.67 11.59 -1.67
N LEU A 30 -6.71 10.79 -2.12
CA LEU A 30 -6.01 9.79 -1.33
C LEU A 30 -4.50 9.93 -1.57
N LEU A 31 -3.73 10.15 -0.51
CA LEU A 31 -2.27 10.14 -0.54
C LEU A 31 -1.77 8.74 -0.17
N LEU A 32 -1.17 8.03 -1.11
CA LEU A 32 -0.46 6.80 -0.85
C LEU A 32 1.00 7.12 -0.55
N VAL A 33 1.50 6.63 0.58
CA VAL A 33 2.91 6.69 0.97
C VAL A 33 3.39 5.26 1.10
N HIS A 34 4.41 4.88 0.31
CA HIS A 34 4.82 3.48 0.32
C HIS A 34 6.33 3.27 0.39
N THR A 35 6.69 2.08 0.81
CA THR A 35 8.06 1.60 0.94
C THR A 35 8.17 0.17 0.46
N SER A 36 9.39 -0.28 0.21
CA SER A 36 9.70 -1.66 -0.11
C SER A 36 11.18 -1.96 0.16
N ASP A 37 11.55 -3.23 0.25
CA ASP A 37 12.94 -3.70 0.26
C ASP A 37 13.83 -2.91 1.24
N THR A 38 13.31 -2.67 2.43
CA THR A 38 14.03 -1.83 3.40
C THR A 38 15.24 -2.55 3.98
N HIS A 39 15.28 -3.89 3.89
CA HIS A 39 16.43 -4.74 4.20
C HIS A 39 17.11 -4.34 5.50
N SER A 40 16.32 -4.20 6.57
CA SER A 40 16.82 -3.89 7.91
C SER A 40 17.77 -2.67 7.97
N CYS A 41 17.69 -1.75 7.00
CA CYS A 41 18.48 -0.51 7.00
C CYS A 41 17.94 0.48 8.05
N VAL A 42 18.04 0.07 9.33
CA VAL A 42 17.60 0.84 10.49
C VAL A 42 18.37 2.15 10.60
N GLU A 43 19.70 2.07 10.43
CA GLU A 43 20.57 3.24 10.43
C GLU A 43 20.61 3.92 9.05
N PRO A 44 20.83 5.23 9.01
CA PRO A 44 21.16 5.90 7.77
C PRO A 44 22.44 5.33 7.13
N ILE A 45 22.54 5.43 5.81
CA ILE A 45 23.80 5.13 5.11
C ILE A 45 24.89 6.03 5.67
N SER A 46 26.09 5.46 5.90
CA SER A 46 27.23 6.20 6.45
C SER A 46 27.43 7.53 5.72
N PRO A 47 27.66 8.66 6.43
CA PRO A 47 28.01 9.92 5.79
C PRO A 47 29.33 9.86 5.01
N ASN A 48 30.20 8.88 5.33
CA ASN A 48 31.47 8.63 4.65
C ASN A 48 31.35 7.57 3.54
N PHE A 49 30.14 7.25 3.09
CA PHE A 49 29.93 6.30 2.01
C PHE A 49 30.54 6.83 0.70
N SER A 50 31.22 5.97 -0.04
CA SER A 50 31.96 6.36 -1.25
C SER A 50 31.08 6.97 -2.34
N ASP A 51 29.84 6.49 -2.49
CA ASP A 51 28.83 7.13 -3.32
C ASP A 51 28.18 8.27 -2.53
N THR A 52 28.67 9.49 -2.75
CA THR A 52 28.20 10.70 -2.08
C THR A 52 26.73 11.02 -2.35
N ALA A 53 26.18 10.53 -3.48
CA ALA A 53 24.76 10.68 -3.78
C ALA A 53 23.85 9.84 -2.86
N GLN A 54 24.40 8.80 -2.25
CA GLN A 54 23.69 7.92 -1.31
C GLN A 54 24.08 8.18 0.15
N ALA A 55 25.24 8.80 0.39
CA ALA A 55 25.73 9.07 1.74
C ALA A 55 24.70 9.83 2.59
N ASN A 56 24.60 9.46 3.87
CA ASN A 56 23.71 10.09 4.85
C ASN A 56 22.19 10.03 4.50
N LYS A 57 21.76 9.12 3.61
CA LYS A 57 20.34 8.91 3.27
C LYS A 57 19.72 7.75 4.06
N GLY A 58 18.40 7.76 4.15
CA GLY A 58 17.62 6.67 4.73
C GLY A 58 17.59 6.66 6.25
N GLY A 59 17.34 5.48 6.79
CA GLY A 59 17.21 5.21 8.22
C GLY A 59 15.76 5.30 8.74
N PHE A 60 15.39 4.34 9.60
CA PHE A 60 14.01 4.21 10.09
C PHE A 60 13.58 5.36 10.99
N ILE A 61 14.48 5.90 11.81
CA ILE A 61 14.15 7.04 12.70
C ILE A 61 13.72 8.27 11.89
N ARG A 62 14.44 8.56 10.81
CA ARG A 62 14.07 9.67 9.90
C ARG A 62 12.75 9.40 9.20
N ARG A 63 12.51 8.15 8.80
CA ARG A 63 11.27 7.72 8.17
C ARG A 63 10.07 7.88 9.12
N ILE A 64 10.21 7.51 10.40
CA ILE A 64 9.19 7.71 11.43
C ILE A 64 8.82 9.22 11.53
N ALA A 65 9.84 10.09 11.60
CA ALA A 65 9.62 11.53 11.67
C ALA A 65 8.91 12.08 10.41
N LEU A 66 9.34 11.64 9.23
CA LEU A 66 8.74 12.04 7.97
C LEU A 66 7.28 11.57 7.83
N PHE A 67 7.01 10.31 8.20
CA PHE A 67 5.63 9.80 8.16
C PHE A 67 4.71 10.52 9.15
N LYS A 68 5.25 10.92 10.31
CA LYS A 68 4.49 11.77 11.24
C LYS A 68 4.18 13.12 10.60
N GLU A 69 5.16 13.78 10.00
CA GLU A 69 4.97 15.08 9.34
C GLU A 69 3.93 14.98 8.20
N LEU A 70 4.01 13.93 7.38
CA LEU A 70 3.04 13.71 6.31
C LEU A 70 1.62 13.48 6.85
N ARG A 71 1.46 12.68 7.92
CA ARG A 71 0.13 12.50 8.56
C ARG A 71 -0.42 13.79 9.18
N ASP A 72 0.45 14.61 9.76
CA ASP A 72 0.01 15.89 10.32
C ASP A 72 -0.52 16.85 9.21
N LYS A 73 0.03 16.73 7.98
CA LYS A 73 -0.43 17.47 6.79
C LYS A 73 -1.65 16.83 6.09
N HIS A 74 -1.79 15.51 6.19
CA HIS A 74 -2.81 14.71 5.53
C HIS A 74 -3.55 13.81 6.53
N PRO A 75 -4.26 14.38 7.53
CA PRO A 75 -4.78 13.63 8.66
C PRO A 75 -5.85 12.60 8.26
N ASP A 76 -6.62 12.88 7.21
CA ASP A 76 -7.81 12.11 6.87
C ASP A 76 -7.68 11.29 5.57
N ASN A 77 -6.66 11.57 4.73
CA ASN A 77 -6.56 10.99 3.39
C ASN A 77 -5.27 10.22 3.09
N MET A 78 -4.40 9.98 4.10
CA MET A 78 -3.14 9.26 3.90
C MET A 78 -3.30 7.77 4.19
N LEU A 79 -2.71 6.92 3.32
CA LEU A 79 -2.42 5.51 3.56
C LEU A 79 -0.92 5.26 3.50
N THR A 80 -0.41 4.46 4.45
CA THR A 80 1.00 4.07 4.54
C THR A 80 1.13 2.57 4.29
N LEU A 81 1.88 2.17 3.25
CA LEU A 81 1.91 0.82 2.72
C LEU A 81 3.35 0.32 2.56
N ASP A 82 3.58 -1.00 2.69
CA ASP A 82 4.91 -1.59 2.46
C ASP A 82 4.80 -2.85 1.59
N CYS A 83 5.73 -2.99 0.65
CA CYS A 83 5.73 -4.06 -0.35
C CYS A 83 6.67 -5.22 -0.01
N GLY A 84 7.01 -5.42 1.27
CA GLY A 84 7.80 -6.57 1.74
C GLY A 84 9.32 -6.35 1.72
N ASP A 85 10.05 -7.39 2.12
CA ASP A 85 11.49 -7.39 2.33
C ASP A 85 11.94 -6.29 3.31
N PHE A 86 11.23 -6.16 4.45
CA PHE A 86 11.71 -5.34 5.56
C PHE A 86 12.84 -6.05 6.32
N SER A 87 12.95 -7.36 6.19
CA SER A 87 13.94 -8.26 6.80
C SER A 87 15.24 -8.29 6.02
N GLN A 88 16.30 -8.86 6.64
CA GLN A 88 17.59 -9.15 6.06
C GLN A 88 18.47 -7.90 5.80
N GLY A 89 19.76 -8.02 5.92
CA GLY A 89 20.76 -7.05 5.43
C GLY A 89 21.57 -6.33 6.50
N SER A 90 21.18 -6.35 7.79
CA SER A 90 21.93 -5.63 8.83
C SER A 90 22.30 -6.49 10.03
N VAL A 91 23.18 -5.93 10.87
CA VAL A 91 23.53 -6.55 12.17
C VAL A 91 22.30 -6.64 13.09
N TYR A 92 21.35 -5.71 13.00
CA TYR A 92 20.10 -5.76 13.79
C TYR A 92 19.30 -7.01 13.44
N TYR A 93 19.13 -7.29 12.17
CA TYR A 93 18.41 -8.48 11.73
C TYR A 93 19.11 -9.77 12.16
N ASN A 94 20.45 -9.84 12.02
CA ASN A 94 21.20 -11.01 12.40
C ASN A 94 21.11 -11.31 13.92
N LEU A 95 21.08 -10.27 14.76
CA LEU A 95 21.01 -10.42 16.22
C LEU A 95 19.56 -10.57 16.72
N PHE A 96 18.61 -9.81 16.18
CA PHE A 96 17.25 -9.70 16.70
C PHE A 96 16.18 -10.33 15.78
N ARG A 97 16.60 -10.89 14.64
CA ARG A 97 15.75 -11.66 13.71
C ARG A 97 14.46 -10.93 13.28
N GLY A 98 14.55 -9.63 13.04
CA GLY A 98 13.43 -8.80 12.57
C GLY A 98 12.62 -8.08 13.66
N GLU A 99 12.93 -8.31 14.94
CA GLU A 99 12.19 -7.68 16.05
C GLU A 99 12.33 -6.15 16.07
N VAL A 100 13.55 -5.65 15.80
CA VAL A 100 13.81 -4.20 15.76
C VAL A 100 13.03 -3.57 14.63
N GLU A 101 13.04 -4.19 13.45
CA GLU A 101 12.34 -3.74 12.26
C GLU A 101 10.84 -3.61 12.52
N VAL A 102 10.20 -4.67 13.01
CA VAL A 102 8.75 -4.67 13.29
C VAL A 102 8.38 -3.63 14.35
N LYS A 103 9.18 -3.49 15.43
CA LYS A 103 8.94 -2.46 16.45
C LYS A 103 9.00 -1.03 15.88
N LEU A 104 9.91 -0.76 14.98
CA LEU A 104 10.01 0.54 14.31
C LEU A 104 8.91 0.73 13.26
N MET A 105 8.54 -0.31 12.52
CA MET A 105 7.40 -0.29 11.60
C MET A 105 6.07 -0.04 12.33
N ASN A 106 5.89 -0.59 13.53
CA ASN A 106 4.74 -0.27 14.39
C ASN A 106 4.65 1.22 14.72
N GLN A 107 5.80 1.89 14.97
CA GLN A 107 5.84 3.34 15.19
C GLN A 107 5.56 4.13 13.90
N MET A 108 5.88 3.59 12.73
CA MET A 108 5.55 4.15 11.43
C MET A 108 4.06 4.08 11.11
N LYS A 109 3.29 3.21 11.80
CA LYS A 109 1.83 3.02 11.66
C LYS A 109 1.45 2.69 10.22
N TYR A 110 2.03 1.63 9.67
CA TYR A 110 1.59 1.11 8.38
C TYR A 110 0.12 0.68 8.41
N ASP A 111 -0.61 0.95 7.34
CA ASP A 111 -2.00 0.53 7.15
C ASP A 111 -2.10 -0.89 6.57
N ALA A 112 -1.11 -1.31 5.78
CA ALA A 112 -0.94 -2.68 5.31
C ALA A 112 0.51 -2.94 4.87
N VAL A 113 0.94 -4.21 5.01
CA VAL A 113 2.26 -4.68 4.58
C VAL A 113 2.08 -6.01 3.84
N THR A 114 2.79 -6.24 2.73
CA THR A 114 2.87 -7.57 2.13
C THR A 114 4.14 -8.30 2.54
N ILE A 115 4.32 -9.52 2.07
CA ILE A 115 5.45 -10.39 2.40
C ILE A 115 6.43 -10.36 1.23
N GLY A 116 7.73 -10.25 1.53
CA GLY A 116 8.79 -10.52 0.58
C GLY A 116 9.43 -11.90 0.79
N ASN A 117 10.48 -12.19 0.07
CA ASN A 117 11.17 -13.47 0.21
C ASN A 117 12.07 -13.53 1.46
N HIS A 118 12.58 -12.39 1.92
CA HIS A 118 13.48 -12.35 3.08
C HIS A 118 12.76 -12.42 4.43
N GLU A 119 11.45 -12.30 4.50
CA GLU A 119 10.69 -12.60 5.71
C GLU A 119 10.82 -14.08 6.11
N PHE A 120 11.17 -14.96 5.15
CA PHE A 120 11.39 -16.40 5.39
C PHE A 120 12.80 -16.77 5.84
N ASP A 121 13.76 -15.86 5.87
CA ASP A 121 15.19 -16.21 6.09
C ASP A 121 15.45 -16.98 7.38
N PHE A 122 14.72 -16.72 8.45
CA PHE A 122 14.77 -17.48 9.71
C PHE A 122 13.59 -18.46 9.88
N GLY A 123 12.92 -18.83 8.79
CA GLY A 123 11.80 -19.76 8.76
C GLY A 123 10.47 -19.20 9.27
N MET A 124 9.40 -19.96 9.04
CA MET A 124 8.04 -19.53 9.36
C MET A 124 7.74 -19.37 10.86
N GLU A 125 8.43 -20.07 11.75
CA GLU A 125 8.27 -19.85 13.20
C GLU A 125 8.71 -18.43 13.59
N ASN A 126 9.87 -17.98 13.08
CA ASN A 126 10.30 -16.61 13.31
C ASN A 126 9.40 -15.60 12.63
N MET A 127 8.97 -15.85 11.40
CA MET A 127 8.02 -14.99 10.67
C MET A 127 6.70 -14.85 11.45
N ALA A 128 6.14 -15.96 11.94
CA ALA A 128 4.92 -15.94 12.76
C ALA A 128 5.11 -15.14 14.07
N ARG A 129 6.28 -15.26 14.71
CA ARG A 129 6.61 -14.44 15.88
C ARG A 129 6.58 -12.96 15.56
N LEU A 130 7.17 -12.55 14.45
CA LEU A 130 7.18 -11.17 13.97
C LEU A 130 5.78 -10.67 13.63
N PHE A 131 5.00 -11.46 12.91
CA PHE A 131 3.63 -11.08 12.51
C PHE A 131 2.68 -10.94 13.70
N ARG A 132 2.87 -11.71 14.78
CA ARG A 132 2.13 -11.49 16.05
C ARG A 132 2.52 -10.21 16.78
N MET A 133 3.74 -9.70 16.56
CA MET A 133 4.21 -8.42 17.13
C MET A 133 3.75 -7.21 16.29
N ALA A 134 3.45 -7.41 15.01
CA ALA A 134 3.01 -6.35 14.12
C ALA A 134 1.65 -5.79 14.55
N THR A 135 1.52 -4.46 14.56
CA THR A 135 0.24 -3.74 14.82
C THR A 135 -0.49 -3.39 13.52
N PHE A 136 0.06 -3.77 12.41
CA PHE A 136 -0.47 -3.59 11.06
C PHE A 136 -0.86 -4.94 10.44
N PRO A 137 -1.86 -4.99 9.57
CA PRO A 137 -2.24 -6.21 8.87
C PRO A 137 -1.17 -6.62 7.83
N ILE A 138 -0.94 -7.93 7.75
CA ILE A 138 -0.13 -8.55 6.70
C ILE A 138 -1.08 -9.10 5.64
N VAL A 139 -0.84 -8.77 4.37
CA VAL A 139 -1.69 -9.20 3.25
C VAL A 139 -0.90 -10.00 2.22
N CYS A 140 -1.41 -11.18 1.85
CA CYS A 140 -0.92 -11.99 0.73
C CYS A 140 -2.02 -12.94 0.28
N CYS A 141 -2.39 -12.95 -0.99
CA CYS A 141 -3.47 -13.79 -1.49
C CYS A 141 -2.97 -15.08 -2.16
N ASN A 142 -1.70 -15.19 -2.48
CA ASN A 142 -1.15 -16.31 -3.24
C ASN A 142 -0.24 -17.26 -2.46
N TYR A 143 -0.12 -17.06 -1.14
CA TYR A 143 0.47 -18.03 -0.20
C TYR A 143 -0.61 -18.53 0.76
N ASP A 144 -0.82 -19.85 0.78
CA ASP A 144 -1.73 -20.51 1.71
C ASP A 144 -0.93 -21.09 2.87
N PHE A 145 -1.12 -20.51 4.05
CA PHE A 145 -0.43 -20.87 5.29
C PHE A 145 -1.20 -21.86 6.17
N THR A 146 -2.26 -22.51 5.65
CA THR A 146 -3.04 -23.48 6.43
C THR A 146 -2.16 -24.63 6.92
N GLY A 147 -2.21 -24.92 8.22
CA GLY A 147 -1.38 -25.94 8.86
C GLY A 147 0.07 -25.51 9.14
N THR A 148 0.42 -24.23 8.97
CA THR A 148 1.75 -23.68 9.27
C THR A 148 1.73 -22.76 10.51
N PRO A 149 2.89 -22.38 11.07
CA PRO A 149 2.96 -21.40 12.17
C PRO A 149 2.33 -20.05 11.87
N CYS A 150 2.19 -19.70 10.58
CA CYS A 150 1.61 -18.44 10.10
C CYS A 150 0.10 -18.49 9.83
N GLU A 151 -0.56 -19.63 10.10
CA GLU A 151 -2.01 -19.75 9.91
C GLU A 151 -2.77 -18.67 10.67
N GLY A 152 -3.70 -18.00 9.97
CA GLY A 152 -4.52 -16.92 10.52
C GLY A 152 -3.83 -15.58 10.74
N LEU A 153 -2.50 -15.47 10.53
CA LEU A 153 -1.75 -14.23 10.69
C LEU A 153 -1.72 -13.38 9.41
N VAL A 154 -1.91 -14.02 8.26
CA VAL A 154 -1.89 -13.37 6.94
C VAL A 154 -3.30 -13.37 6.36
N LYS A 155 -3.73 -12.19 5.89
CA LYS A 155 -5.06 -12.02 5.26
C LYS A 155 -4.92 -12.02 3.74
N PRO A 156 -5.86 -12.59 2.98
CA PRO A 156 -5.82 -12.50 1.52
C PRO A 156 -6.01 -11.07 1.02
N TYR A 157 -6.78 -10.25 1.74
CA TYR A 157 -7.02 -8.83 1.48
C TYR A 157 -7.58 -8.15 2.75
N ILE A 158 -7.61 -6.83 2.73
CA ILE A 158 -8.32 -5.99 3.69
C ILE A 158 -9.09 -4.89 2.96
N THR A 159 -10.03 -4.25 3.66
CA THR A 159 -10.65 -2.99 3.22
C THR A 159 -10.42 -1.92 4.27
N ILE A 160 -10.15 -0.71 3.84
CA ILE A 160 -9.94 0.47 4.69
C ILE A 160 -10.76 1.61 4.10
N GLU A 161 -11.34 2.44 4.95
CA GLU A 161 -11.98 3.69 4.54
C GLU A 161 -11.08 4.88 4.90
N ARG A 162 -10.85 5.78 3.94
CA ARG A 162 -10.10 7.03 4.10
C ARG A 162 -10.78 8.12 3.28
N ASN A 163 -11.06 9.27 3.90
CA ASN A 163 -11.70 10.41 3.24
C ASN A 163 -12.96 10.05 2.46
N GLY A 164 -13.78 9.12 2.99
CA GLY A 164 -14.97 8.60 2.32
C GLY A 164 -14.68 7.73 1.08
N ILE A 165 -13.42 7.31 0.88
CA ILE A 165 -13.00 6.39 -0.18
C ILE A 165 -12.82 5.00 0.45
N LYS A 166 -13.52 4.00 -0.08
CA LYS A 166 -13.33 2.59 0.31
C LYS A 166 -12.23 1.97 -0.52
N VAL A 167 -11.13 1.62 0.12
CA VAL A 167 -9.93 1.07 -0.50
C VAL A 167 -9.83 -0.42 -0.20
N GLY A 168 -9.71 -1.25 -1.24
CA GLY A 168 -9.37 -2.66 -1.14
C GLY A 168 -7.87 -2.84 -1.34
N ILE A 169 -7.20 -3.57 -0.43
CA ILE A 169 -5.75 -3.80 -0.48
C ILE A 169 -5.49 -5.30 -0.39
N PHE A 170 -4.71 -5.83 -1.32
CA PHE A 170 -4.25 -7.22 -1.30
C PHE A 170 -2.76 -7.30 -1.64
N GLY A 171 -2.12 -8.43 -1.30
CA GLY A 171 -0.70 -8.64 -1.59
C GLY A 171 -0.47 -9.84 -2.52
N VAL A 172 0.61 -9.80 -3.30
CA VAL A 172 1.13 -10.91 -4.10
C VAL A 172 2.64 -11.06 -3.93
N CYS A 173 3.09 -12.31 -3.86
CA CYS A 173 4.47 -12.66 -3.55
C CYS A 173 5.04 -13.62 -4.61
N PRO A 174 6.37 -13.66 -4.81
CA PRO A 174 7.00 -14.45 -5.84
C PRO A 174 6.92 -15.97 -5.58
N GLN A 175 7.22 -16.77 -6.60
CA GLN A 175 7.36 -18.21 -6.42
C GLN A 175 8.53 -18.52 -5.46
N PRO A 176 8.31 -19.26 -4.36
CA PRO A 176 9.36 -19.51 -3.38
C PRO A 176 10.43 -20.49 -3.87
N LYS A 177 10.07 -21.40 -4.81
CA LYS A 177 10.98 -22.42 -5.32
C LYS A 177 12.15 -21.81 -6.06
N GLY A 178 13.36 -22.07 -5.57
CA GLY A 178 14.61 -21.53 -6.14
C GLY A 178 14.99 -20.14 -5.62
N LEU A 179 14.09 -19.48 -4.89
CA LEU A 179 14.30 -18.16 -4.30
C LEU A 179 14.48 -18.25 -2.77
N ILE A 180 13.65 -19.04 -2.11
CA ILE A 180 13.66 -19.25 -0.66
C ILE A 180 14.17 -20.65 -0.35
N VAL A 181 14.95 -20.80 0.72
CA VAL A 181 15.38 -22.12 1.19
C VAL A 181 14.15 -22.98 1.51
N GLN A 182 14.03 -24.17 0.92
CA GLN A 182 12.81 -25.00 0.98
C GLN A 182 12.35 -25.28 2.42
N HIS A 183 13.26 -25.56 3.32
CA HIS A 183 12.92 -25.80 4.74
C HIS A 183 12.24 -24.59 5.40
N ASN A 184 12.53 -23.36 4.96
CA ASN A 184 12.00 -22.14 5.55
C ASN A 184 10.54 -21.85 5.18
N TYR A 185 9.98 -22.54 4.15
CA TYR A 185 8.56 -22.41 3.77
C TYR A 185 7.83 -23.77 3.71
N GLU A 186 8.37 -24.78 4.36
CA GLU A 186 7.77 -26.12 4.35
C GLU A 186 6.33 -26.12 4.91
N GLY A 187 5.40 -26.68 4.14
CA GLY A 187 3.96 -26.68 4.47
C GLY A 187 3.16 -25.53 3.86
N MET A 188 3.78 -24.41 3.53
CA MET A 188 3.11 -23.34 2.78
C MET A 188 2.85 -23.75 1.35
N ARG A 189 1.66 -23.46 0.83
CA ARG A 189 1.28 -23.76 -0.57
C ARG A 189 1.29 -22.49 -1.42
N TYR A 190 2.04 -22.52 -2.50
CA TYR A 190 2.08 -21.45 -3.47
C TYR A 190 0.97 -21.60 -4.51
N ILE A 191 0.34 -20.50 -4.87
CA ILE A 191 -0.64 -20.36 -5.95
C ILE A 191 -0.11 -19.28 -6.90
N SER A 192 -0.20 -19.49 -8.22
CA SER A 192 0.19 -18.47 -9.19
C SER A 192 -0.52 -17.13 -8.90
N PRO A 193 0.20 -15.99 -8.90
CA PRO A 193 -0.36 -14.68 -8.55
C PRO A 193 -1.62 -14.33 -9.33
N VAL A 194 -1.63 -14.51 -10.65
CA VAL A 194 -2.80 -14.23 -11.50
C VAL A 194 -4.01 -15.06 -11.07
N LYS A 195 -3.80 -16.36 -10.80
CA LYS A 195 -4.88 -17.27 -10.41
C LYS A 195 -5.44 -16.94 -9.03
N ALA A 196 -4.60 -16.52 -8.10
CA ALA A 196 -5.01 -16.18 -6.75
C ALA A 196 -5.64 -14.78 -6.68
N ALA A 197 -5.08 -13.79 -7.39
CA ALA A 197 -5.49 -12.41 -7.27
C ALA A 197 -6.81 -12.08 -7.97
N GLN A 198 -7.09 -12.63 -9.16
CA GLN A 198 -8.29 -12.22 -9.90
C GLN A 198 -9.60 -12.44 -9.11
N PRO A 199 -9.83 -13.59 -8.42
CA PRO A 199 -11.02 -13.74 -7.57
C PRO A 199 -11.09 -12.74 -6.41
N ILE A 200 -9.94 -12.32 -5.86
CA ILE A 200 -9.87 -11.29 -4.79
C ILE A 200 -10.22 -9.92 -5.35
N ILE A 201 -9.68 -9.57 -6.52
CA ILE A 201 -9.99 -8.30 -7.20
C ILE A 201 -11.49 -8.22 -7.52
N ASP A 202 -12.06 -9.29 -8.08
CA ASP A 202 -13.50 -9.36 -8.39
C ASP A 202 -14.35 -9.21 -7.13
N LYS A 203 -13.93 -9.81 -6.01
CA LYS A 203 -14.59 -9.68 -4.72
C LYS A 203 -14.51 -8.24 -4.20
N LEU A 204 -13.34 -7.61 -4.24
CA LEU A 204 -13.14 -6.23 -3.81
C LEU A 204 -14.01 -5.26 -4.63
N ARG A 205 -14.11 -5.46 -5.95
CA ARG A 205 -14.92 -4.61 -6.84
C ARG A 205 -16.41 -4.83 -6.68
N HIS A 206 -16.88 -6.09 -6.66
CA HIS A 206 -18.30 -6.40 -6.85
C HIS A 206 -19.03 -6.82 -5.57
N GLN A 207 -18.33 -7.22 -4.52
CA GLN A 207 -18.92 -7.60 -3.23
C GLN A 207 -18.60 -6.59 -2.15
N GLU A 208 -17.33 -6.18 -2.04
CA GLU A 208 -16.91 -5.16 -1.09
C GLU A 208 -17.23 -3.74 -1.59
N ASN A 209 -17.46 -3.54 -2.89
CA ASN A 209 -17.72 -2.25 -3.53
C ASN A 209 -16.61 -1.21 -3.23
N CYS A 210 -15.35 -1.61 -3.41
CA CYS A 210 -14.23 -0.72 -3.22
C CYS A 210 -14.13 0.30 -4.37
N ASP A 211 -13.97 1.57 -4.02
CA ASP A 211 -13.72 2.66 -4.98
C ASP A 211 -12.35 2.49 -5.62
N VAL A 212 -11.33 2.12 -4.81
CA VAL A 212 -9.94 1.92 -5.23
C VAL A 212 -9.46 0.52 -4.83
N VAL A 213 -8.76 -0.17 -5.73
CA VAL A 213 -8.11 -1.46 -5.47
C VAL A 213 -6.59 -1.33 -5.65
N ILE A 214 -5.85 -1.57 -4.57
CA ILE A 214 -4.40 -1.47 -4.50
C ILE A 214 -3.79 -2.87 -4.36
N CYS A 215 -2.82 -3.18 -5.21
CA CYS A 215 -1.98 -4.36 -5.11
C CYS A 215 -0.63 -3.99 -4.47
N LEU A 216 -0.27 -4.65 -3.37
CA LEU A 216 1.10 -4.64 -2.83
C LEU A 216 1.84 -5.82 -3.45
N SER A 217 2.76 -5.55 -4.34
CA SER A 217 3.47 -6.58 -5.09
C SER A 217 4.91 -6.75 -4.61
N HIS A 218 5.30 -8.00 -4.37
CA HIS A 218 6.71 -8.37 -4.24
C HIS A 218 7.19 -9.24 -5.42
N LEU A 219 6.54 -9.13 -6.59
CA LEU A 219 6.89 -9.91 -7.78
C LEU A 219 8.12 -9.38 -8.52
N GLY A 220 8.34 -8.07 -8.42
CA GLY A 220 9.41 -7.38 -9.12
C GLY A 220 9.00 -6.78 -10.46
N TRP A 221 9.65 -5.67 -10.81
CA TRP A 221 9.42 -4.98 -12.08
C TRP A 221 10.01 -5.76 -13.26
N GLY A 222 9.21 -6.03 -14.25
CA GLY A 222 9.58 -6.69 -15.51
C GLY A 222 8.41 -7.38 -16.16
N ASN A 223 8.67 -8.02 -17.30
CA ASN A 223 7.67 -8.71 -18.11
C ASN A 223 7.90 -10.23 -18.19
N GLU A 224 8.82 -10.76 -17.40
CA GLU A 224 8.97 -12.21 -17.24
C GLU A 224 7.72 -12.81 -16.59
N PRO A 225 7.45 -14.11 -16.74
CA PRO A 225 6.32 -14.74 -16.07
C PRO A 225 6.29 -14.41 -14.58
N GLU A 226 5.11 -13.97 -14.12
CA GLU A 226 4.83 -13.57 -12.72
C GLU A 226 5.46 -12.24 -12.27
N GLN A 227 6.23 -11.51 -13.09
CA GLN A 227 6.63 -10.13 -12.78
C GLN A 227 5.47 -9.13 -12.99
N ASP A 228 5.60 -7.92 -12.45
CA ASP A 228 4.51 -6.95 -12.35
C ASP A 228 3.82 -6.62 -13.68
N GLN A 229 4.57 -6.38 -14.76
CA GLN A 229 3.99 -6.07 -16.06
C GLN A 229 3.20 -7.26 -16.62
N ASN A 230 3.75 -8.47 -16.49
CA ASN A 230 3.08 -9.69 -16.89
C ASN A 230 1.84 -9.95 -16.04
N PHE A 231 1.95 -9.81 -14.71
CA PHE A 231 0.84 -9.96 -13.78
C PHE A 231 -0.32 -9.02 -14.09
N ILE A 232 -0.05 -7.71 -14.26
CA ILE A 232 -1.07 -6.71 -14.63
C ILE A 232 -1.74 -7.05 -15.94
N SER A 233 -0.97 -7.40 -16.98
CA SER A 233 -1.51 -7.71 -18.32
C SER A 233 -2.42 -8.95 -18.36
N HIS A 234 -2.35 -9.80 -17.32
CA HIS A 234 -3.18 -11.01 -17.18
C HIS A 234 -4.30 -10.88 -16.14
N THR A 235 -4.38 -9.76 -15.41
CA THR A 235 -5.43 -9.45 -14.45
C THR A 235 -6.27 -8.26 -14.91
N SER A 236 -7.33 -7.92 -14.20
CA SER A 236 -8.13 -6.72 -14.48
C SER A 236 -8.80 -6.20 -13.22
N GLY A 237 -8.90 -4.87 -13.11
CA GLY A 237 -9.59 -4.22 -12.02
C GLY A 237 -8.68 -3.75 -10.87
N ILE A 238 -7.36 -3.71 -11.06
CA ILE A 238 -6.40 -3.04 -10.18
C ILE A 238 -6.30 -1.57 -10.63
N ASP A 239 -6.28 -0.61 -9.71
CA ASP A 239 -6.02 0.80 -10.02
C ASP A 239 -4.55 1.15 -9.82
N VAL A 240 -3.95 0.64 -8.73
CA VAL A 240 -2.57 0.93 -8.35
C VAL A 240 -1.86 -0.37 -7.98
N LEU A 241 -0.64 -0.54 -8.49
CA LEU A 241 0.31 -1.54 -8.03
C LEU A 241 1.52 -0.82 -7.43
N LEU A 242 1.82 -1.13 -6.18
CA LEU A 242 3.04 -0.71 -5.50
C LEU A 242 3.97 -1.91 -5.42
N GLY A 243 5.22 -1.76 -5.89
CA GLY A 243 6.07 -2.92 -6.12
C GLY A 243 7.40 -2.92 -5.36
N GLY A 244 7.99 -4.12 -5.24
CA GLY A 244 9.27 -4.40 -4.60
C GLY A 244 10.12 -5.44 -5.35
N HIS A 245 10.99 -6.16 -4.63
CA HIS A 245 11.79 -7.31 -5.05
C HIS A 245 12.97 -7.01 -5.97
N THR A 246 12.77 -6.39 -7.12
CA THR A 246 13.84 -6.06 -8.08
C THR A 246 14.63 -4.80 -7.70
N HIS A 247 14.29 -4.17 -6.58
CA HIS A 247 14.92 -2.93 -6.10
C HIS A 247 14.83 -1.77 -7.10
N THR A 248 13.87 -1.82 -8.01
CA THR A 248 13.64 -0.78 -8.99
C THR A 248 13.22 0.51 -8.27
N TYR A 249 13.69 1.64 -8.77
CA TYR A 249 13.29 2.97 -8.30
C TYR A 249 12.72 3.76 -9.47
N PHE A 250 11.51 4.25 -9.30
CA PHE A 250 10.90 5.21 -10.22
C PHE A 250 10.99 6.62 -9.67
N SER A 251 11.38 7.56 -10.52
CA SER A 251 11.35 8.98 -10.18
C SER A 251 9.98 9.63 -10.40
N LYS A 252 9.11 8.93 -11.09
CA LYS A 252 7.69 9.21 -11.33
C LYS A 252 6.99 7.88 -11.60
N GLU A 253 5.69 7.85 -11.39
CA GLU A 253 4.86 6.67 -11.66
C GLU A 253 4.94 6.20 -13.11
N GLU A 254 4.78 4.89 -13.31
CA GLU A 254 4.65 4.23 -14.61
C GLU A 254 3.23 3.72 -14.82
N TYR A 255 2.88 3.35 -16.05
CA TYR A 255 1.54 2.86 -16.39
C TYR A 255 1.64 1.57 -17.19
N VAL A 256 0.90 0.56 -16.75
CA VAL A 256 0.77 -0.73 -17.45
C VAL A 256 -0.69 -0.96 -17.80
N THR A 257 -0.94 -1.47 -19.01
CA THR A 257 -2.31 -1.79 -19.45
C THR A 257 -2.72 -3.17 -18.95
N ASP A 258 -3.88 -3.25 -18.30
CA ASP A 258 -4.46 -4.48 -17.81
C ASP A 258 -5.10 -5.32 -18.91
N LYS A 259 -5.58 -6.53 -18.57
CA LYS A 259 -6.22 -7.48 -19.51
C LYS A 259 -7.45 -6.89 -20.24
N LYS A 260 -8.11 -5.87 -19.68
CA LYS A 260 -9.29 -5.21 -20.27
C LYS A 260 -8.97 -3.88 -20.93
N GLY A 261 -7.71 -3.48 -20.99
CA GLY A 261 -7.28 -2.23 -21.62
C GLY A 261 -7.26 -1.02 -20.68
N HIS A 262 -7.48 -1.18 -19.39
CA HIS A 262 -7.38 -0.08 -18.42
C HIS A 262 -5.92 0.13 -18.00
N LYS A 263 -5.57 1.38 -17.72
CA LYS A 263 -4.24 1.73 -17.20
C LYS A 263 -4.19 1.53 -15.69
N VAL A 264 -3.20 0.78 -15.24
CA VAL A 264 -2.84 0.60 -13.84
C VAL A 264 -1.64 1.49 -13.54
N VAL A 265 -1.74 2.31 -12.50
CA VAL A 265 -0.61 3.11 -11.99
C VAL A 265 0.37 2.18 -11.28
N VAL A 266 1.66 2.31 -11.58
CA VAL A 266 2.70 1.48 -10.94
C VAL A 266 3.79 2.39 -10.36
N ASP A 267 4.19 2.12 -9.11
CA ASP A 267 5.33 2.78 -8.47
C ASP A 267 6.21 1.80 -7.69
N HIS A 268 7.53 2.05 -7.71
CA HIS A 268 8.55 1.29 -7.02
C HIS A 268 9.49 2.22 -6.26
N ALA A 269 9.66 2.01 -4.95
CA ALA A 269 10.40 2.89 -4.04
C ALA A 269 11.88 2.55 -3.85
N GLY A 270 12.46 1.67 -4.68
CA GLY A 270 13.85 1.25 -4.56
C GLY A 270 14.09 0.36 -3.34
N LYS A 271 15.28 0.47 -2.71
CA LYS A 271 15.69 -0.38 -1.59
C LYS A 271 16.43 0.37 -0.48
N ASN A 272 16.74 -0.40 0.60
CA ASN A 272 17.62 0.01 1.70
C ASN A 272 17.15 1.28 2.42
N ALA A 273 15.84 1.41 2.59
CA ALA A 273 15.19 2.52 3.31
C ALA A 273 15.57 3.94 2.80
N ARG A 274 16.12 4.07 1.59
CA ARG A 274 16.64 5.35 1.03
C ARG A 274 15.55 6.28 0.53
N PHE A 275 14.48 5.73 0.01
CA PHE A 275 13.38 6.45 -0.60
C PHE A 275 12.05 6.06 0.03
N ILE A 276 11.06 6.88 -0.17
CA ILE A 276 9.64 6.59 -0.03
C ILE A 276 8.96 6.96 -1.35
N GLY A 277 7.99 6.16 -1.79
CA GLY A 277 7.11 6.52 -2.88
C GLY A 277 5.93 7.32 -2.36
N THR A 278 5.45 8.28 -3.14
CA THR A 278 4.23 9.04 -2.84
C THR A 278 3.40 9.19 -4.09
N LEU A 279 2.13 8.81 -4.04
CA LEU A 279 1.16 8.98 -5.11
C LEU A 279 -0.08 9.68 -4.56
N GLU A 280 -0.54 10.72 -5.24
CA GLU A 280 -1.83 11.36 -4.94
C GLU A 280 -2.86 10.93 -5.97
N LEU A 281 -3.97 10.34 -5.50
CA LEU A 281 -5.05 9.86 -6.34
C LEU A 281 -6.25 10.79 -6.15
N GLU A 282 -6.85 11.22 -7.25
CA GLU A 282 -8.18 11.83 -7.27
C GLU A 282 -9.21 10.75 -7.58
N VAL A 283 -10.23 10.63 -6.72
CA VAL A 283 -11.29 9.62 -6.83
C VAL A 283 -12.63 10.32 -7.01
N GLU A 284 -13.27 10.03 -8.14
CA GLU A 284 -14.58 10.58 -8.50
C GLU A 284 -15.75 10.03 -7.66
#